data_e92ec086c99a01b99c5376b0f36218c8
#
_entry.id   e92ec086c99a01b99c5376b0f36218c8
#
_cell.length_a   1.000
_cell.length_b   1.000
_cell.length_c   1.000
_cell.angle_alpha   90.00
_cell.angle_beta   90.00
_cell.angle_gamma   90.00
#
_symmetry.space_group_name_H-M   'P 1'
#
loop_
_entity.id
_entity.type
_entity.pdbx_description
1 polymer ?
#
loop_
_entity_poly.entity_id
_entity_poly.type
_entity_poly.pdbx_seq_one_letter_code
_entity_poly.pdbx_strand_id
1 'polypeptide(L)'
;MNTAIEFKNIKKVYGNKVVLERFNFSVAKGEFVTIIGSSGCGKTTVLKMINGLIEPTSDDIFVDGSNILDKNLTELRPNIGYAIQGSVLFPHMTVEQNISYVQNLINKKNKEKTKLAVSKWMKLVGLDEELKERYPAELSGGQQQRVGIARALAASPEILLMDEPFGAVDEITRGQLQIELKQIHKKTGITVLFVTHDISEALKLGTKVLVMGKGQVQQYAKPDDLLRNPNTDFVKQLVDKERRTCYLPDERLEDCEYSGAGNK
;
A
#
# COMPACT_ATOMS: atom_id res chain seq x y z
N MET A 1 2.26 -16.74 14.86
CA MET A 1 2.72 -15.75 13.85
C MET A 1 2.47 -14.37 14.42
N ASN A 2 3.39 -13.43 14.22
CA ASN A 2 3.22 -12.09 14.80
C ASN A 2 2.35 -11.26 13.84
N THR A 3 1.08 -11.01 14.20
CA THR A 3 0.09 -10.30 13.38
C THR A 3 0.30 -8.80 13.50
N ALA A 4 0.43 -8.10 12.37
CA ALA A 4 0.53 -6.65 12.33
C ALA A 4 -0.85 -5.99 12.33
N ILE A 5 -1.79 -6.55 11.55
CA ILE A 5 -3.14 -6.00 11.39
C ILE A 5 -4.15 -7.14 11.43
N GLU A 6 -5.24 -6.96 12.16
CA GLU A 6 -6.33 -7.95 12.23
C GLU A 6 -7.69 -7.25 12.23
N PHE A 7 -8.57 -7.68 11.33
CA PHE A 7 -9.98 -7.31 11.25
C PHE A 7 -10.81 -8.49 11.74
N LYS A 8 -11.63 -8.29 12.76
CA LYS A 8 -12.52 -9.32 13.31
C LYS A 8 -13.96 -8.94 13.02
N ASN A 9 -14.58 -9.68 12.09
CA ASN A 9 -16.00 -9.60 11.75
C ASN A 9 -16.52 -8.18 11.41
N ILE A 10 -15.66 -7.32 10.87
CA ILE A 10 -15.94 -5.89 10.69
C ILE A 10 -17.15 -5.65 9.81
N LYS A 11 -18.02 -4.73 10.28
CA LYS A 11 -19.08 -4.10 9.51
C LYS A 11 -18.80 -2.61 9.34
N LYS A 12 -18.99 -2.10 8.11
CA LYS A 12 -18.96 -0.67 7.83
C LYS A 12 -20.13 -0.25 6.96
N VAL A 13 -20.87 0.72 7.46
CA VAL A 13 -22.06 1.28 6.80
C VAL A 13 -21.88 2.78 6.64
N TYR A 14 -22.25 3.33 5.48
CA TYR A 14 -22.35 4.76 5.21
C TYR A 14 -23.80 5.09 4.83
N GLY A 15 -24.50 5.79 5.70
CA GLY A 15 -25.95 5.98 5.55
C GLY A 15 -26.66 4.62 5.45
N ASN A 16 -27.30 4.35 4.32
CA ASN A 16 -27.98 3.07 4.07
C ASN A 16 -27.12 2.05 3.29
N LYS A 17 -25.89 2.41 2.92
CA LYS A 17 -25.02 1.55 2.10
C LYS A 17 -24.06 0.76 2.98
N VAL A 18 -24.22 -0.57 2.98
CA VAL A 18 -23.23 -1.50 3.57
C VAL A 18 -22.04 -1.57 2.63
N VAL A 19 -20.84 -1.22 3.14
CA VAL A 19 -19.58 -1.24 2.37
C VAL A 19 -18.73 -2.45 2.75
N LEU A 20 -18.71 -2.82 4.02
CA LEU A 20 -18.07 -4.05 4.50
C LEU A 20 -19.06 -4.80 5.39
N GLU A 21 -19.11 -6.11 5.24
CA GLU A 21 -19.96 -6.98 6.04
C GLU A 21 -19.25 -8.28 6.36
N ARG A 22 -19.16 -8.61 7.69
CA ARG A 22 -18.44 -9.78 8.21
C ARG A 22 -17.02 -9.89 7.63
N PHE A 23 -16.34 -8.74 7.50
CA PHE A 23 -15.02 -8.69 6.92
C PHE A 23 -13.98 -9.18 7.93
N ASN A 24 -13.37 -10.33 7.63
CA ASN A 24 -12.32 -10.95 8.41
C ASN A 24 -11.04 -10.99 7.58
N PHE A 25 -9.96 -10.43 8.11
CA PHE A 25 -8.71 -10.35 7.38
C PHE A 25 -7.55 -10.13 8.36
N SER A 26 -6.42 -10.77 8.12
CA SER A 26 -5.22 -10.59 8.95
C SER A 26 -3.96 -10.53 8.09
N VAL A 27 -3.02 -9.67 8.51
CA VAL A 27 -1.72 -9.47 7.87
C VAL A 27 -0.63 -9.78 8.88
N ALA A 28 0.30 -10.65 8.52
CA ALA A 28 1.48 -10.91 9.33
C ALA A 28 2.51 -9.76 9.21
N LYS A 29 3.32 -9.55 10.25
CA LYS A 29 4.43 -8.59 10.19
C LYS A 29 5.38 -8.93 9.05
N GLY A 30 5.79 -7.92 8.30
CA GLY A 30 6.69 -8.05 7.17
C GLY A 30 6.05 -8.61 5.89
N GLU A 31 4.74 -8.81 5.83
CA GLU A 31 4.06 -9.16 4.56
C GLU A 31 3.89 -7.92 3.67
N PHE A 32 4.02 -8.13 2.36
CA PHE A 32 3.58 -7.19 1.34
C PHE A 32 2.25 -7.68 0.78
N VAL A 33 1.15 -7.11 1.24
CA VAL A 33 -0.19 -7.48 0.79
C VAL A 33 -0.70 -6.49 -0.22
N THR A 34 -0.99 -6.96 -1.42
CA THR A 34 -1.72 -6.17 -2.43
C THR A 34 -3.22 -6.42 -2.31
N ILE A 35 -4.01 -5.37 -2.49
CA ILE A 35 -5.47 -5.40 -2.37
C ILE A 35 -6.08 -5.01 -3.71
N ILE A 36 -6.79 -5.92 -4.34
CA ILE A 36 -7.49 -5.72 -5.61
C ILE A 36 -8.99 -6.00 -5.47
N GLY A 37 -9.76 -5.56 -6.44
CA GLY A 37 -11.20 -5.80 -6.47
C GLY A 37 -11.95 -4.68 -7.20
N SER A 38 -13.26 -4.88 -7.38
CA SER A 38 -14.12 -3.92 -8.09
C SER A 38 -14.14 -2.54 -7.44
N SER A 39 -14.43 -1.51 -8.24
CA SER A 39 -14.59 -0.15 -7.70
C SER A 39 -15.71 -0.11 -6.65
N GLY A 40 -15.46 0.60 -5.55
CA GLY A 40 -16.43 0.75 -4.46
C GLY A 40 -16.59 -0.48 -3.55
N CYS A 41 -15.79 -1.54 -3.69
CA CYS A 41 -15.87 -2.72 -2.81
C CYS A 41 -15.26 -2.53 -1.41
N GLY A 42 -14.72 -1.35 -1.09
CA GLY A 42 -14.25 -1.03 0.27
C GLY A 42 -12.73 -1.00 0.47
N LYS A 43 -11.89 -1.12 -0.58
CA LYS A 43 -10.41 -1.12 -0.47
C LYS A 43 -9.86 0.09 0.30
N THR A 44 -10.17 1.30 -0.15
CA THR A 44 -9.80 2.55 0.54
C THR A 44 -10.39 2.64 1.95
N THR A 45 -11.59 2.09 2.16
CA THR A 45 -12.23 2.03 3.48
C THR A 45 -11.40 1.19 4.46
N VAL A 46 -10.89 0.04 4.01
CA VAL A 46 -9.98 -0.82 4.80
C VAL A 46 -8.73 -0.04 5.21
N LEU A 47 -8.04 0.63 4.27
CA LEU A 47 -6.84 1.42 4.59
C LEU A 47 -7.14 2.55 5.58
N LYS A 48 -8.26 3.28 5.37
CA LYS A 48 -8.64 4.39 6.26
C LYS A 48 -8.96 3.92 7.67
N MET A 49 -9.54 2.74 7.84
CA MET A 49 -9.81 2.16 9.16
C MET A 49 -8.51 1.79 9.87
N ILE A 50 -7.51 1.19 9.20
CA ILE A 50 -6.21 0.85 9.80
C ILE A 50 -5.52 2.11 10.35
N ASN A 51 -5.65 3.24 9.66
CA ASN A 51 -5.05 4.51 10.09
C ASN A 51 -5.95 5.32 11.07
N GLY A 52 -7.07 4.73 11.52
CA GLY A 52 -8.02 5.40 12.41
C GLY A 52 -8.63 6.68 11.84
N LEU A 53 -8.69 6.82 10.51
CA LEU A 53 -9.36 7.95 9.85
C LEU A 53 -10.88 7.78 9.81
N ILE A 54 -11.34 6.55 9.87
CA ILE A 54 -12.74 6.17 9.99
C ILE A 54 -12.86 4.99 10.94
N GLU A 55 -13.92 4.97 11.72
CA GLU A 55 -14.23 3.88 12.64
C GLU A 55 -15.10 2.82 11.96
N PRO A 56 -14.97 1.54 12.32
CA PRO A 56 -15.94 0.52 11.94
C PRO A 56 -17.33 0.85 12.52
N THR A 57 -18.39 0.31 11.93
CA THR A 57 -19.74 0.45 12.50
C THR A 57 -19.97 -0.55 13.63
N SER A 58 -19.34 -1.72 13.53
CA SER A 58 -19.27 -2.71 14.61
C SER A 58 -18.00 -3.53 14.50
N ASP A 59 -17.65 -4.13 15.62
CA ASP A 59 -16.53 -5.04 15.82
C ASP A 59 -15.14 -4.36 15.77
N ASP A 60 -14.06 -5.14 15.91
CA ASP A 60 -12.77 -4.64 16.33
C ASP A 60 -11.68 -4.78 15.26
N ILE A 61 -10.83 -3.76 15.20
CA ILE A 61 -9.60 -3.76 14.40
C ILE A 61 -8.41 -3.68 15.34
N PHE A 62 -7.47 -4.59 15.17
CA PHE A 62 -6.24 -4.62 15.94
C PHE A 62 -5.05 -4.23 15.08
N VAL A 63 -4.19 -3.36 15.60
CA VAL A 63 -2.90 -3.01 15.03
C VAL A 63 -1.83 -3.29 16.07
N ASP A 64 -0.89 -4.17 15.76
CA ASP A 64 0.11 -4.69 16.68
C ASP A 64 -0.50 -5.24 17.98
N GLY A 65 -1.59 -6.00 17.83
CA GLY A 65 -2.29 -6.66 18.93
C GLY A 65 -3.12 -5.74 19.83
N SER A 66 -3.17 -4.45 19.57
CA SER A 66 -3.99 -3.49 20.33
C SER A 66 -5.18 -3.02 19.50
N ASN A 67 -6.36 -2.94 20.12
CA ASN A 67 -7.54 -2.39 19.47
C ASN A 67 -7.30 -0.93 19.09
N ILE A 68 -7.58 -0.57 17.83
CA ILE A 68 -7.34 0.77 17.31
C ILE A 68 -8.21 1.84 17.98
N LEU A 69 -9.40 1.47 18.47
CA LEU A 69 -10.32 2.37 19.14
C LEU A 69 -9.83 2.77 20.54
N ASP A 70 -8.99 1.92 21.16
CA ASP A 70 -8.41 2.18 22.49
C ASP A 70 -7.09 2.95 22.42
N LYS A 71 -6.50 3.08 21.21
CA LYS A 71 -5.21 3.73 21.03
C LYS A 71 -5.33 5.25 20.88
N ASN A 72 -4.36 5.95 21.45
CA ASN A 72 -4.12 7.34 21.11
C ASN A 72 -3.63 7.43 19.65
N LEU A 73 -4.46 7.97 18.76
CA LEU A 73 -4.14 8.10 17.34
C LEU A 73 -2.89 8.96 17.07
N THR A 74 -2.54 9.86 17.98
CA THR A 74 -1.32 10.68 17.88
C THR A 74 -0.06 9.82 18.07
N GLU A 75 -0.15 8.73 18.82
CA GLU A 75 0.94 7.78 19.04
C GLU A 75 0.97 6.67 17.98
N LEU A 76 -0.20 6.30 17.45
CA LEU A 76 -0.34 5.26 16.44
C LEU A 76 0.14 5.73 15.05
N ARG A 77 -0.36 6.88 14.59
CA ARG A 77 -0.17 7.37 13.21
C ARG A 77 1.29 7.60 12.79
N PRO A 78 2.21 8.01 13.65
CA PRO A 78 3.62 8.10 13.29
C PRO A 78 4.27 6.77 12.86
N ASN A 79 3.73 5.64 13.33
CA ASN A 79 4.19 4.30 12.99
C ASN A 79 3.51 3.73 11.74
N ILE A 80 2.56 4.47 11.17
CA ILE A 80 1.84 4.11 9.93
C ILE A 80 2.11 5.16 8.86
N GLY A 81 2.90 4.82 7.86
CA GLY A 81 3.03 5.63 6.66
C GLY A 81 1.79 5.49 5.78
N TYR A 82 1.26 6.61 5.26
CA TYR A 82 0.09 6.56 4.38
C TYR A 82 0.30 7.41 3.12
N ALA A 83 0.46 6.74 1.99
CA ALA A 83 0.43 7.36 0.66
C ALA A 83 -1.01 7.35 0.13
N ILE A 84 -1.65 8.51 0.17
CA ILE A 84 -3.06 8.71 -0.20
C ILE A 84 -3.17 8.85 -1.72
N GLN A 85 -4.25 8.34 -2.30
CA GLN A 85 -4.61 8.53 -3.70
C GLN A 85 -4.61 10.02 -4.10
N GLY A 86 -4.04 10.33 -5.28
CA GLY A 86 -4.05 11.69 -5.84
C GLY A 86 -2.95 12.61 -5.29
N SER A 87 -1.90 12.08 -4.68
CA SER A 87 -0.70 12.84 -4.24
C SER A 87 -1.03 14.14 -3.50
N VAL A 88 -1.83 14.04 -2.43
CA VAL A 88 -2.22 15.20 -1.62
C VAL A 88 -1.02 15.72 -0.81
N LEU A 89 -0.22 16.59 -1.45
CA LEU A 89 0.87 17.30 -0.79
C LEU A 89 0.35 18.59 -0.13
N PHE A 90 1.06 19.08 0.88
CA PHE A 90 0.80 20.39 1.44
C PHE A 90 1.26 21.46 0.44
N PRO A 91 0.36 22.22 -0.21
CA PRO A 91 0.70 23.10 -1.33
C PRO A 91 1.58 24.31 -0.92
N HIS A 92 1.55 24.67 0.34
CA HIS A 92 2.32 25.76 0.94
C HIS A 92 3.67 25.33 1.53
N MET A 93 4.04 24.07 1.35
CA MET A 93 5.29 23.48 1.82
C MET A 93 6.14 23.04 0.63
N THR A 94 7.46 23.20 0.74
CA THR A 94 8.41 22.66 -0.24
C THR A 94 8.46 21.14 -0.21
N VAL A 95 9.15 20.52 -1.17
CA VAL A 95 9.40 19.07 -1.20
C VAL A 95 10.06 18.61 0.10
N GLU A 96 11.13 19.29 0.53
CA GLU A 96 11.83 18.97 1.79
C GLU A 96 10.87 19.03 2.99
N GLN A 97 10.07 20.09 3.07
CA GLN A 97 9.11 20.28 4.16
C GLN A 97 8.01 19.22 4.16
N ASN A 98 7.48 18.86 2.98
CA ASN A 98 6.51 17.78 2.84
C ASN A 98 7.08 16.45 3.33
N ILE A 99 8.27 16.06 2.87
CA ILE A 99 8.90 14.79 3.25
C ILE A 99 9.25 14.76 4.73
N SER A 100 9.81 15.86 5.27
CA SER A 100 10.22 15.94 6.67
C SER A 100 9.08 16.12 7.67
N TYR A 101 7.85 16.35 7.21
CA TYR A 101 6.73 16.79 8.06
C TYR A 101 6.52 15.91 9.30
N VAL A 102 6.36 14.59 9.10
CA VAL A 102 6.11 13.64 10.20
C VAL A 102 7.32 13.56 11.13
N GLN A 103 8.53 13.53 10.57
CA GLN A 103 9.76 13.48 11.36
C GLN A 103 9.91 14.73 12.25
N ASN A 104 9.55 15.91 11.74
CA ASN A 104 9.60 17.15 12.50
C ASN A 104 8.59 17.15 13.65
N LEU A 105 7.45 16.48 13.51
CA LEU A 105 6.47 16.32 14.60
C LEU A 105 7.02 15.41 15.72
N ILE A 106 7.72 14.33 15.36
CA ILE A 106 8.23 13.34 16.32
C ILE A 106 9.55 13.81 16.95
N ASN A 107 10.49 14.29 16.10
CA ASN A 107 11.88 14.58 16.46
C ASN A 107 12.19 16.09 16.46
N LYS A 108 11.45 16.89 17.22
CA LYS A 108 11.57 18.37 17.28
C LYS A 108 13.00 18.94 17.46
N LYS A 109 14.02 18.13 17.79
CA LYS A 109 15.34 18.58 18.20
C LYS A 109 16.50 18.22 17.28
N ASN A 110 16.32 17.39 16.21
CA ASN A 110 17.46 16.95 15.40
C ASN A 110 17.28 17.22 13.90
N LYS A 111 17.52 18.49 13.52
CA LYS A 111 17.40 18.97 12.13
C LYS A 111 18.34 18.25 11.16
N GLU A 112 19.55 17.89 11.58
CA GLU A 112 20.53 17.20 10.71
C GLU A 112 20.04 15.79 10.36
N LYS A 113 19.55 15.04 11.34
CA LYS A 113 18.97 13.71 11.12
C LYS A 113 17.77 13.77 10.16
N THR A 114 16.95 14.80 10.27
CA THR A 114 15.81 15.03 9.37
C THR A 114 16.27 15.32 7.94
N LYS A 115 17.28 16.17 7.74
CA LYS A 115 17.83 16.48 6.41
C LYS A 115 18.42 15.25 5.74
N LEU A 116 19.21 14.45 6.46
CA LEU A 116 19.77 13.20 5.95
C LEU A 116 18.67 12.20 5.53
N ALA A 117 17.60 12.12 6.31
CA ALA A 117 16.45 11.28 5.96
C ALA A 117 15.73 11.77 4.70
N VAL A 118 15.52 13.08 4.53
CA VAL A 118 14.92 13.65 3.32
C VAL A 118 15.74 13.27 2.10
N SER A 119 17.06 13.53 2.09
CA SER A 119 17.95 13.18 0.96
C SER A 119 17.91 11.67 0.66
N LYS A 120 17.95 10.84 1.71
CA LYS A 120 17.85 9.38 1.56
C LYS A 120 16.55 8.98 0.84
N TRP A 121 15.42 9.52 1.26
CA TRP A 121 14.13 9.14 0.71
C TRP A 121 13.89 9.75 -0.69
N MET A 122 14.37 10.99 -0.94
CA MET A 122 14.34 11.58 -2.27
C MET A 122 15.12 10.72 -3.28
N LYS A 123 16.37 10.36 -2.94
CA LYS A 123 17.18 9.49 -3.78
C LYS A 123 16.50 8.14 -4.05
N LEU A 124 15.85 7.58 -3.03
CA LEU A 124 15.24 6.26 -3.09
C LEU A 124 13.99 6.23 -3.98
N VAL A 125 13.26 7.34 -4.07
CA VAL A 125 12.11 7.48 -4.99
C VAL A 125 12.49 8.17 -6.32
N GLY A 126 13.79 8.29 -6.64
CA GLY A 126 14.27 8.86 -7.89
C GLY A 126 13.93 10.36 -8.06
N LEU A 127 13.97 11.14 -6.98
CA LEU A 127 13.83 12.60 -7.02
C LEU A 127 15.19 13.26 -6.92
N ASP A 128 15.45 14.23 -7.81
CA ASP A 128 16.68 15.01 -7.80
C ASP A 128 16.74 15.94 -6.60
N GLU A 129 17.91 16.11 -6.02
CA GLU A 129 18.16 17.00 -4.87
C GLU A 129 17.76 18.46 -5.13
N GLU A 130 17.86 18.91 -6.38
CA GLU A 130 17.48 20.27 -6.80
C GLU A 130 15.99 20.56 -6.60
N LEU A 131 15.16 19.54 -6.48
CA LEU A 131 13.72 19.69 -6.27
C LEU A 131 13.36 20.00 -4.82
N LYS A 132 14.31 19.95 -3.86
CA LYS A 132 14.04 20.15 -2.43
C LYS A 132 13.26 21.41 -2.10
N GLU A 133 13.66 22.52 -2.71
CA GLU A 133 13.08 23.85 -2.46
C GLU A 133 11.85 24.14 -3.32
N ARG A 134 11.47 23.24 -4.24
CA ARG A 134 10.30 23.42 -5.11
C ARG A 134 9.01 23.17 -4.33
N TYR A 135 7.97 23.87 -4.75
CA TYR A 135 6.61 23.68 -4.26
C TYR A 135 5.86 22.67 -5.13
N PRO A 136 4.81 22.02 -4.60
CA PRO A 136 4.03 21.05 -5.36
C PRO A 136 3.53 21.54 -6.72
N ALA A 137 3.14 22.80 -6.84
CA ALA A 137 2.68 23.40 -8.11
C ALA A 137 3.76 23.46 -9.20
N GLU A 138 5.03 23.36 -8.85
CA GLU A 138 6.18 23.38 -9.77
C GLU A 138 6.60 21.98 -10.22
N LEU A 139 5.92 20.92 -9.72
CA LEU A 139 6.25 19.53 -9.97
C LEU A 139 5.27 18.88 -10.95
N SER A 140 5.76 17.93 -11.76
CA SER A 140 4.88 17.03 -12.51
C SER A 140 4.05 16.15 -11.59
N GLY A 141 2.92 15.61 -12.08
CA GLY A 141 2.08 14.71 -11.29
C GLY A 141 2.85 13.48 -10.77
N GLY A 142 3.74 12.91 -11.58
CA GLY A 142 4.60 11.80 -11.15
C GLY A 142 5.63 12.20 -10.09
N GLN A 143 6.20 13.42 -10.16
CA GLN A 143 7.08 13.94 -9.12
C GLN A 143 6.33 14.16 -7.81
N GLN A 144 5.13 14.76 -7.86
CA GLN A 144 4.28 14.93 -6.67
C GLN A 144 3.97 13.59 -6.01
N GLN A 145 3.69 12.56 -6.81
CA GLN A 145 3.39 11.22 -6.30
C GLN A 145 4.60 10.59 -5.61
N ARG A 146 5.81 10.74 -6.19
CA ARG A 146 7.07 10.31 -5.57
C ARG A 146 7.36 11.05 -4.26
N VAL A 147 7.08 12.35 -4.18
CA VAL A 147 7.16 13.11 -2.91
C VAL A 147 6.19 12.55 -1.87
N GLY A 148 4.95 12.21 -2.26
CA GLY A 148 3.96 11.58 -1.39
C GLY A 148 4.43 10.23 -0.82
N ILE A 149 5.05 9.40 -1.65
CA ILE A 149 5.64 8.11 -1.23
C ILE A 149 6.82 8.36 -0.27
N ALA A 150 7.73 9.27 -0.62
CA ALA A 150 8.87 9.63 0.23
C ALA A 150 8.40 10.15 1.60
N ARG A 151 7.35 10.99 1.64
CA ARG A 151 6.74 11.48 2.88
C ARG A 151 6.18 10.34 3.75
N ALA A 152 5.49 9.38 3.13
CA ALA A 152 4.94 8.25 3.85
C ALA A 152 6.02 7.35 4.47
N LEU A 153 7.18 7.24 3.83
CA LEU A 153 8.32 6.45 4.29
C LEU A 153 9.26 7.21 5.25
N ALA A 154 9.21 8.55 5.26
CA ALA A 154 10.21 9.38 5.93
C ALA A 154 10.32 9.13 7.44
N ALA A 155 9.20 8.80 8.10
CA ALA A 155 9.20 8.45 9.51
C ALA A 155 9.75 7.05 9.83
N SER A 156 10.13 6.27 8.80
CA SER A 156 10.51 4.85 8.91
C SER A 156 9.42 4.04 9.64
N PRO A 157 8.19 4.05 9.15
CA PRO A 157 7.05 3.42 9.80
C PRO A 157 7.18 1.88 9.78
N GLU A 158 6.49 1.20 10.69
CA GLU A 158 6.39 -0.27 10.71
C GLU A 158 5.34 -0.80 9.72
N ILE A 159 4.34 0.02 9.40
CA ILE A 159 3.26 -0.28 8.45
C ILE A 159 3.20 0.82 7.38
N LEU A 160 3.14 0.43 6.12
CA LEU A 160 2.98 1.33 4.98
C LEU A 160 1.67 1.03 4.27
N LEU A 161 0.78 2.01 4.26
CA LEU A 161 -0.50 1.98 3.53
C LEU A 161 -0.36 2.79 2.25
N MET A 162 -0.73 2.21 1.12
CA MET A 162 -0.64 2.86 -0.18
C MET A 162 -1.96 2.68 -0.94
N ASP A 163 -2.61 3.78 -1.28
CA ASP A 163 -3.90 3.80 -2.00
C ASP A 163 -3.68 4.29 -3.43
N GLU A 164 -3.60 3.37 -4.39
CA GLU A 164 -3.32 3.59 -5.82
C GLU A 164 -2.11 4.53 -6.05
N PRO A 165 -0.94 4.26 -5.45
CA PRO A 165 0.16 5.22 -5.38
C PRO A 165 0.83 5.51 -6.72
N PHE A 166 0.55 4.73 -7.77
CA PHE A 166 1.17 4.89 -9.08
C PHE A 166 0.18 5.34 -10.17
N GLY A 167 -1.03 5.76 -9.81
CA GLY A 167 -2.10 6.10 -10.75
C GLY A 167 -1.77 7.24 -11.72
N ALA A 168 -0.94 8.21 -11.33
CA ALA A 168 -0.52 9.35 -12.16
C ALA A 168 0.93 9.25 -12.66
N VAL A 169 1.57 8.09 -12.53
CA VAL A 169 2.96 7.86 -12.93
C VAL A 169 2.99 7.17 -14.29
N ASP A 170 3.88 7.64 -15.19
CA ASP A 170 4.13 6.98 -16.48
C ASP A 170 4.67 5.55 -16.29
N GLU A 171 4.53 4.71 -17.31
CA GLU A 171 4.81 3.27 -17.23
C GLU A 171 6.27 2.95 -16.89
N ILE A 172 7.23 3.71 -17.46
CA ILE A 172 8.66 3.48 -17.23
C ILE A 172 9.01 3.80 -15.77
N THR A 173 8.59 4.97 -15.29
CA THR A 173 8.81 5.41 -13.92
C THR A 173 8.08 4.51 -12.92
N ARG A 174 6.86 4.06 -13.26
CA ARG A 174 6.09 3.09 -12.44
C ARG A 174 6.87 1.80 -12.25
N GLY A 175 7.44 1.24 -13.33
CA GLY A 175 8.27 0.02 -13.25
C GLY A 175 9.46 0.19 -12.31
N GLN A 176 10.16 1.33 -12.38
CA GLN A 176 11.27 1.65 -11.48
C GLN A 176 10.83 1.74 -10.02
N LEU A 177 9.74 2.48 -9.74
CA LEU A 177 9.21 2.62 -8.38
C LEU A 177 8.75 1.28 -7.79
N GLN A 178 8.19 0.39 -8.60
CA GLN A 178 7.83 -0.97 -8.17
C GLN A 178 9.07 -1.76 -7.72
N ILE A 179 10.15 -1.70 -8.50
CA ILE A 179 11.42 -2.38 -8.15
C ILE A 179 11.98 -1.80 -6.84
N GLU A 180 12.02 -0.48 -6.72
CA GLU A 180 12.52 0.21 -5.53
C GLU A 180 11.69 -0.12 -4.29
N LEU A 181 10.35 -0.12 -4.41
CA LEU A 181 9.45 -0.47 -3.31
C LEU A 181 9.66 -1.92 -2.84
N LYS A 182 9.84 -2.87 -3.76
CA LYS A 182 10.22 -4.25 -3.42
C LYS A 182 11.56 -4.32 -2.68
N GLN A 183 12.56 -3.55 -3.13
CA GLN A 183 13.86 -3.51 -2.46
C GLN A 183 13.77 -2.91 -1.06
N ILE A 184 12.98 -1.84 -0.88
CA ILE A 184 12.72 -1.25 0.44
C ILE A 184 12.10 -2.31 1.35
N HIS A 185 11.01 -2.94 0.90
CA HIS A 185 10.33 -3.98 1.64
C HIS A 185 11.30 -5.10 2.04
N LYS A 186 12.08 -5.64 1.10
CA LYS A 186 13.07 -6.69 1.36
C LYS A 186 14.15 -6.27 2.37
N LYS A 187 14.59 -5.00 2.34
CA LYS A 187 15.65 -4.49 3.23
C LYS A 187 15.15 -4.14 4.62
N THR A 188 13.91 -3.68 4.74
CA THR A 188 13.38 -3.13 6.00
C THR A 188 12.46 -4.09 6.73
N GLY A 189 11.87 -5.07 6.04
CA GLY A 189 10.83 -5.93 6.60
C GLY A 189 9.54 -5.20 6.97
N ILE A 190 9.31 -3.99 6.41
CA ILE A 190 8.10 -3.19 6.65
C ILE A 190 6.86 -3.96 6.18
N THR A 191 5.78 -3.89 6.94
CA THR A 191 4.49 -4.44 6.52
C THR A 191 3.83 -3.48 5.53
N VAL A 192 3.45 -3.95 4.34
CA VAL A 192 2.86 -3.11 3.29
C VAL A 192 1.45 -3.57 2.95
N LEU A 193 0.50 -2.63 2.91
CA LEU A 193 -0.80 -2.82 2.27
C LEU A 193 -0.90 -1.86 1.08
N PHE A 194 -1.04 -2.43 -0.09
CA PHE A 194 -0.98 -1.73 -1.36
C PHE A 194 -2.26 -1.95 -2.16
N VAL A 195 -3.09 -0.93 -2.26
CA VAL A 195 -4.29 -0.96 -3.09
C VAL A 195 -3.94 -0.59 -4.53
N THR A 196 -4.39 -1.39 -5.46
CA THR A 196 -4.28 -1.11 -6.90
C THR A 196 -5.49 -1.66 -7.65
N HIS A 197 -5.75 -1.11 -8.83
CA HIS A 197 -6.70 -1.67 -9.80
C HIS A 197 -5.99 -2.50 -10.89
N ASP A 198 -4.65 -2.49 -10.92
CA ASP A 198 -3.84 -3.25 -11.85
C ASP A 198 -3.47 -4.62 -11.25
N ILE A 199 -3.94 -5.68 -11.91
CA ILE A 199 -3.76 -7.05 -11.44
C ILE A 199 -2.31 -7.49 -11.61
N SER A 200 -1.67 -7.13 -12.73
CA SER A 200 -0.26 -7.43 -12.99
C SER A 200 0.63 -6.83 -11.91
N GLU A 201 0.36 -5.57 -11.53
CA GLU A 201 1.04 -4.89 -10.43
C GLU A 201 0.84 -5.63 -9.09
N ALA A 202 -0.38 -6.05 -8.80
CA ALA A 202 -0.69 -6.77 -7.57
C ALA A 202 0.05 -8.11 -7.47
N LEU A 203 0.06 -8.89 -8.55
CA LEU A 203 0.76 -10.17 -8.63
C LEU A 203 2.28 -10.01 -8.54
N LYS A 204 2.82 -8.95 -9.17
CA LYS A 204 4.26 -8.67 -9.19
C LYS A 204 4.81 -8.21 -7.85
N LEU A 205 4.04 -7.40 -7.09
CA LEU A 205 4.51 -6.77 -5.86
C LEU A 205 4.20 -7.61 -4.62
N GLY A 206 3.01 -8.20 -4.56
CA GLY A 206 2.50 -8.84 -3.36
C GLY A 206 3.21 -10.15 -3.01
N THR A 207 3.53 -10.34 -1.74
CA THR A 207 3.80 -11.67 -1.18
C THR A 207 2.50 -12.45 -1.04
N LYS A 208 1.40 -11.72 -0.84
CA LYS A 208 0.02 -12.21 -0.89
C LYS A 208 -0.89 -11.18 -1.55
N VAL A 209 -1.98 -11.66 -2.14
CA VAL A 209 -3.00 -10.83 -2.79
C VAL A 209 -4.33 -11.04 -2.08
N LEU A 210 -4.94 -9.94 -1.63
CA LEU A 210 -6.31 -9.90 -1.14
C LEU A 210 -7.24 -9.48 -2.27
N VAL A 211 -8.13 -10.36 -2.69
CA VAL A 211 -9.21 -10.05 -3.63
C VAL A 211 -10.46 -9.70 -2.86
N MET A 212 -10.97 -8.49 -3.06
CA MET A 212 -12.20 -8.00 -2.45
C MET A 212 -13.34 -7.90 -3.47
N GLY A 213 -14.53 -8.33 -3.08
CA GLY A 213 -15.74 -8.20 -3.86
C GLY A 213 -16.96 -8.02 -2.98
N LYS A 214 -17.85 -7.06 -3.30
CA LYS A 214 -19.08 -6.79 -2.54
C LYS A 214 -18.86 -6.64 -1.03
N GLY A 215 -17.77 -5.98 -0.63
CA GLY A 215 -17.46 -5.74 0.78
C GLY A 215 -16.95 -6.95 1.57
N GLN A 216 -16.59 -8.02 0.90
CA GLN A 216 -16.10 -9.27 1.52
C GLN A 216 -14.76 -9.71 0.91
N VAL A 217 -14.05 -10.55 1.64
CA VAL A 217 -12.86 -11.26 1.14
C VAL A 217 -13.33 -12.37 0.20
N GLN A 218 -12.93 -12.30 -1.07
CA GLN A 218 -13.20 -13.34 -2.06
C GLN A 218 -12.11 -14.41 -2.05
N GLN A 219 -10.86 -13.96 -1.95
CA GLN A 219 -9.69 -14.83 -1.80
C GLN A 219 -8.53 -14.06 -1.19
N TYR A 220 -7.73 -14.72 -0.36
CA TYR A 220 -6.46 -14.21 0.17
C TYR A 220 -5.42 -15.29 0.04
N ALA A 221 -4.51 -15.14 -0.92
CA ALA A 221 -3.57 -16.19 -1.31
C ALA A 221 -2.25 -15.59 -1.83
N LYS A 222 -1.25 -16.44 -2.02
CA LYS A 222 -0.06 -16.07 -2.80
C LYS A 222 -0.44 -15.84 -4.27
N PRO A 223 0.35 -15.04 -5.04
CA PRO A 223 0.10 -14.80 -6.46
C PRO A 223 -0.12 -16.09 -7.27
N ASP A 224 0.75 -17.09 -7.11
CA ASP A 224 0.67 -18.35 -7.84
C ASP A 224 -0.62 -19.14 -7.51
N ASP A 225 -0.98 -19.21 -6.22
CA ASP A 225 -2.20 -19.87 -5.78
C ASP A 225 -3.44 -19.16 -6.33
N LEU A 226 -3.41 -17.82 -6.41
CA LEU A 226 -4.50 -17.03 -6.96
C LEU A 226 -4.71 -17.33 -8.47
N LEU A 227 -3.62 -17.47 -9.20
CA LEU A 227 -3.66 -17.80 -10.64
C LEU A 227 -4.09 -19.24 -10.90
N ARG A 228 -3.57 -20.20 -10.12
CA ARG A 228 -3.83 -21.64 -10.31
C ARG A 228 -5.20 -22.07 -9.79
N ASN A 229 -5.58 -21.56 -8.61
CA ASN A 229 -6.75 -22.01 -7.85
C ASN A 229 -7.68 -20.86 -7.49
N PRO A 230 -8.33 -20.18 -8.45
CA PRO A 230 -9.28 -19.12 -8.15
C PRO A 230 -10.51 -19.68 -7.44
N ASN A 231 -10.84 -19.15 -6.24
CA ASN A 231 -11.92 -19.68 -5.39
C ASN A 231 -13.34 -19.40 -5.91
N THR A 232 -13.49 -18.36 -6.74
CA THR A 232 -14.80 -17.93 -7.24
C THR A 232 -14.70 -17.54 -8.71
N ASP A 233 -15.84 -17.55 -9.43
CA ASP A 233 -15.89 -17.08 -10.82
C ASP A 233 -15.46 -15.62 -10.94
N PHE A 234 -15.75 -14.80 -9.94
CA PHE A 234 -15.29 -13.42 -9.89
C PHE A 234 -13.75 -13.33 -9.88
N VAL A 235 -13.10 -14.11 -9.01
CA VAL A 235 -11.63 -14.15 -8.96
C VAL A 235 -11.07 -14.69 -10.28
N LYS A 236 -11.66 -15.76 -10.81
CA LYS A 236 -11.26 -16.35 -12.10
C LYS A 236 -11.31 -15.33 -13.23
N GLN A 237 -12.42 -14.60 -13.37
CA GLN A 237 -12.57 -13.53 -14.38
C GLN A 237 -11.56 -12.41 -14.17
N LEU A 238 -11.29 -12.04 -12.92
CA LEU A 238 -10.34 -10.98 -12.59
C LEU A 238 -8.92 -11.31 -13.06
N VAL A 239 -8.45 -12.55 -12.85
CA VAL A 239 -7.08 -12.98 -13.17
C VAL A 239 -6.94 -13.62 -14.55
N ASP A 240 -8.03 -13.79 -15.30
CA ASP A 240 -8.04 -14.55 -16.55
C ASP A 240 -7.09 -13.98 -17.62
N LYS A 241 -6.97 -12.65 -17.70
CA LYS A 241 -6.03 -11.98 -18.61
C LYS A 241 -4.59 -12.36 -18.28
N GLU A 242 -4.21 -12.34 -17.02
CA GLU A 242 -2.86 -12.64 -16.56
C GLU A 242 -2.54 -14.14 -16.73
N ARG A 243 -3.52 -15.02 -16.51
CA ARG A 243 -3.40 -16.45 -16.78
C ARG A 243 -3.11 -16.74 -18.26
N ARG A 244 -3.72 -15.99 -19.19
CA ARG A 244 -3.50 -16.16 -20.64
C ARG A 244 -2.18 -15.56 -21.10
N THR A 245 -1.66 -14.55 -20.42
CA THR A 245 -0.38 -13.90 -20.74
C THR A 245 0.80 -14.75 -20.27
N CYS A 246 0.64 -15.51 -19.21
CA CYS A 246 1.52 -16.62 -18.86
C CYS A 246 1.24 -17.74 -19.85
N TYR A 247 1.94 -17.78 -20.98
CA TYR A 247 1.82 -18.74 -22.06
C TYR A 247 1.92 -20.20 -21.57
N LEU A 248 0.81 -20.76 -21.05
CA LEU A 248 0.75 -22.19 -20.75
C LEU A 248 -0.64 -22.73 -21.14
N PRO A 249 -0.69 -23.75 -22.03
CA PRO A 249 -1.84 -24.64 -22.12
C PRO A 249 -2.12 -25.17 -20.71
N ASP A 250 -3.39 -25.45 -20.40
CA ASP A 250 -3.87 -25.88 -19.06
C ASP A 250 -3.04 -27.01 -18.38
N GLU A 251 -2.20 -27.70 -19.13
CA GLU A 251 -1.38 -28.83 -18.66
C GLU A 251 0.03 -28.48 -18.16
N ARG A 252 0.51 -27.19 -18.30
CA ARG A 252 1.86 -26.78 -17.91
C ARG A 252 1.90 -25.52 -17.02
N LEU A 253 0.94 -25.34 -16.12
CA LEU A 253 1.01 -24.30 -15.09
C LEU A 253 2.15 -24.55 -14.06
N GLU A 254 2.84 -25.69 -14.16
CA GLU A 254 3.93 -26.07 -13.25
C GLU A 254 5.18 -25.21 -13.43
N ASP A 255 5.40 -24.60 -14.60
CA ASP A 255 6.62 -23.85 -14.95
C ASP A 255 6.45 -22.32 -14.97
N CYS A 256 5.27 -21.79 -14.64
CA CYS A 256 5.06 -20.35 -14.54
C CYS A 256 5.52 -19.83 -13.18
N GLU A 257 6.82 -19.72 -12.99
CA GLU A 257 7.35 -18.82 -12.00
C GLU A 257 7.03 -17.40 -12.44
N TYR A 258 6.10 -16.72 -11.75
CA TYR A 258 5.96 -15.27 -11.79
C TYR A 258 7.19 -14.66 -11.07
N SER A 259 8.36 -15.14 -11.49
CA SER A 259 9.64 -14.65 -11.07
C SER A 259 9.89 -13.33 -11.80
N GLY A 260 9.53 -12.23 -11.16
CA GLY A 260 10.08 -10.92 -11.49
C GLY A 260 11.59 -10.89 -11.24
N ALA A 261 12.31 -11.86 -11.77
CA ALA A 261 13.75 -11.94 -11.79
C ALA A 261 14.20 -11.65 -13.22
N GLY A 262 14.29 -10.37 -13.54
CA GLY A 262 15.21 -9.91 -14.57
C GLY A 262 16.62 -10.17 -14.08
N ASN A 263 17.18 -11.33 -14.43
CA ASN A 263 18.62 -11.52 -14.51
C ASN A 263 18.99 -11.41 -15.99
N LYS A 264 19.50 -10.24 -16.38
CA LYS A 264 20.76 -10.05 -17.13
C LYS A 264 21.05 -8.58 -17.23
#